data_282e2db3858f1d73e1d65cfc9dd37a7f
#
_entry.id   282e2db3858f1d73e1d65cfc9dd37a7f
#
_cell.length_a   1.000
_cell.length_b   1.000
_cell.length_c   1.000
_cell.angle_alpha   90.00
_cell.angle_beta   90.00
_cell.angle_gamma   90.00
#
_symmetry.space_group_name_H-M   'P 1'
#
loop_
_entity.id
_entity.type
_entity.pdbx_description
1 polymer ?
#
loop_
_entity_poly.entity_id
_entity_poly.type
_entity_poly.pdbx_seq_one_letter_code
_entity_poly.pdbx_strand_id
1 'polypeptide(L)'
;EPYRRQRQMCIRDSRKTIREFTAVEHRIEFVAEKNGVAYYNDSKGTNPDAAIKGIQAMNRPTFLIGGGYDKDSSYDEWIQSFDGKVKKLVLLGATKEKINETAKRLGFTDTILADTFEEAVNICVEQAEPGDAVLLSPACASWGMFKNYEERGDKFKELVNQL
;
A
#
# COMPACT_ATOMS: atom_id res chain seq x y z
N GLU A 1 -35.47 10.06 -26.35
CA GLU A 1 -34.12 10.22 -26.94
C GLU A 1 -33.19 11.19 -26.17
N PRO A 2 -33.63 12.32 -25.54
CA PRO A 2 -32.72 13.17 -24.75
C PRO A 2 -32.09 12.42 -23.53
N TYR A 3 -32.82 11.49 -22.90
CA TYR A 3 -32.38 10.73 -21.76
C TYR A 3 -31.25 9.72 -22.08
N ARG A 4 -31.20 9.17 -23.28
CA ARG A 4 -30.11 8.29 -23.73
C ARG A 4 -28.78 9.03 -23.91
N ARG A 5 -28.82 10.24 -24.46
CA ARG A 5 -27.61 11.07 -24.61
C ARG A 5 -27.05 11.55 -23.28
N GLN A 6 -27.91 11.87 -22.32
CA GLN A 6 -27.51 12.33 -21.00
C GLN A 6 -26.88 11.18 -20.19
N ARG A 7 -27.40 9.94 -20.28
CA ARG A 7 -26.80 8.76 -19.67
C ARG A 7 -25.43 8.42 -20.24
N GLN A 8 -25.23 8.56 -21.55
CA GLN A 8 -23.92 8.31 -22.18
C GLN A 8 -22.87 9.36 -21.79
N MET A 9 -23.25 10.62 -21.62
CA MET A 9 -22.35 11.67 -21.13
C MET A 9 -21.95 11.43 -19.68
N CYS A 10 -22.88 11.08 -18.79
CA CYS A 10 -22.57 10.77 -17.39
C CYS A 10 -21.63 9.56 -17.24
N ILE A 11 -21.77 8.53 -18.06
CA ILE A 11 -20.90 7.35 -18.04
C ILE A 11 -19.49 7.69 -18.56
N ARG A 12 -19.38 8.52 -19.58
CA ARG A 12 -18.08 8.99 -20.10
C ARG A 12 -17.35 9.89 -19.10
N ASP A 13 -18.05 10.83 -18.46
CA ASP A 13 -17.48 11.70 -17.44
C ASP A 13 -17.08 10.91 -16.20
N SER A 14 -17.88 9.93 -15.75
CA SER A 14 -17.54 9.07 -14.63
C SER A 14 -16.30 8.20 -14.93
N ARG A 15 -16.18 7.66 -16.14
CA ARG A 15 -14.99 6.88 -16.56
C ARG A 15 -13.75 7.73 -16.69
N LYS A 16 -13.88 8.96 -17.16
CA LYS A 16 -12.78 9.92 -17.26
C LYS A 16 -12.34 10.36 -15.87
N THR A 17 -13.26 10.68 -14.99
CA THR A 17 -13.00 11.05 -13.59
C THR A 17 -12.34 9.91 -12.84
N ILE A 18 -12.78 8.66 -13.01
CA ILE A 18 -12.15 7.47 -12.40
C ILE A 18 -10.73 7.28 -12.94
N ARG A 19 -10.50 7.47 -14.24
CA ARG A 19 -9.14 7.39 -14.83
C ARG A 19 -8.23 8.52 -14.35
N GLU A 20 -8.74 9.73 -14.20
CA GLU A 20 -7.99 10.87 -13.67
C GLU A 20 -7.71 10.71 -12.17
N PHE A 21 -8.61 10.09 -11.39
CA PHE A 21 -8.44 9.83 -9.97
C PHE A 21 -7.41 8.71 -9.69
N THR A 22 -7.24 7.76 -10.59
CA THR A 22 -6.24 6.67 -10.49
C THR A 22 -4.86 7.07 -11.01
N ALA A 23 -4.70 8.27 -11.54
CA ALA A 23 -3.50 8.70 -12.28
C ALA A 23 -2.53 9.54 -11.45
N VAL A 24 -2.68 9.63 -10.13
CA VAL A 24 -1.67 10.29 -9.28
C VAL A 24 -0.56 9.29 -8.96
N GLU A 25 0.61 9.56 -9.48
CA GLU A 25 1.80 8.73 -9.25
C GLU A 25 2.09 8.61 -7.74
N HIS A 26 2.47 7.42 -7.30
CA HIS A 26 2.75 7.05 -5.91
C HIS A 26 1.57 7.13 -4.93
N ARG A 27 0.35 7.39 -5.40
CA ARG A 27 -0.87 7.39 -4.58
C ARG A 27 -1.82 6.29 -5.02
N ILE A 28 -1.81 5.16 -4.29
CA ILE A 28 -2.63 3.97 -4.57
C ILE A 28 -2.53 3.60 -6.07
N GLU A 29 -1.35 3.77 -6.62
CA GLU A 29 -1.05 3.56 -8.04
C GLU A 29 -1.00 2.07 -8.34
N PHE A 30 -1.85 1.60 -9.26
CA PHE A 30 -1.75 0.23 -9.77
C PHE A 30 -0.46 0.09 -10.60
N VAL A 31 0.41 -0.82 -10.21
CA VAL A 31 1.69 -1.07 -10.90
C VAL A 31 1.55 -2.17 -11.93
N ALA A 32 1.16 -3.35 -11.50
CA ALA A 32 1.04 -4.52 -12.36
C ALA A 32 0.27 -5.63 -11.63
N GLU A 33 -0.22 -6.60 -12.40
CA GLU A 33 -0.68 -7.89 -11.88
C GLU A 33 0.29 -8.97 -12.36
N LYS A 34 0.89 -9.69 -11.44
CA LYS A 34 1.85 -10.76 -11.70
C LYS A 34 1.40 -12.02 -10.97
N ASN A 35 1.25 -13.14 -11.71
CA ASN A 35 0.81 -14.43 -11.16
C ASN A 35 -0.50 -14.34 -10.36
N GLY A 36 -1.42 -13.50 -10.79
CA GLY A 36 -2.71 -13.27 -10.12
C GLY A 36 -2.64 -12.38 -8.89
N VAL A 37 -1.49 -11.80 -8.57
CA VAL A 37 -1.28 -10.85 -7.46
C VAL A 37 -1.21 -9.43 -8.01
N ALA A 38 -2.06 -8.54 -7.48
CA ALA A 38 -2.08 -7.14 -7.87
C ALA A 38 -1.15 -6.31 -6.96
N TYR A 39 -0.29 -5.50 -7.57
CA TYR A 39 0.68 -4.65 -6.87
C TYR A 39 0.28 -3.19 -6.97
N TYR A 40 0.23 -2.52 -5.81
CA TYR A 40 -0.15 -1.11 -5.69
C TYR A 40 0.94 -0.31 -4.99
N ASN A 41 1.26 0.85 -5.54
CA ASN A 41 2.24 1.79 -5.00
C ASN A 41 1.52 2.97 -4.34
N ASP A 42 1.54 3.02 -3.02
CA ASP A 42 1.09 4.14 -2.21
C ASP A 42 2.23 4.70 -1.36
N SER A 43 3.41 4.87 -1.98
CA SER A 43 4.59 5.43 -1.30
C SER A 43 4.35 6.83 -0.74
N LYS A 44 3.39 7.56 -1.29
CA LYS A 44 2.93 8.87 -0.78
C LYS A 44 2.21 8.76 0.57
N GLY A 45 1.83 7.58 1.01
CA GLY A 45 1.30 7.30 2.35
C GLY A 45 2.39 7.40 3.43
N THR A 46 2.89 8.62 3.67
CA THR A 46 4.02 8.92 4.55
C THR A 46 3.63 9.15 6.02
N ASN A 47 2.35 9.02 6.33
CA ASN A 47 1.80 9.12 7.67
C ASN A 47 0.62 8.14 7.85
N PRO A 48 0.21 7.84 9.10
CA PRO A 48 -0.86 6.88 9.34
C PRO A 48 -2.18 7.23 8.68
N ASP A 49 -2.59 8.49 8.67
CA ASP A 49 -3.87 8.92 8.09
C ASP A 49 -3.93 8.65 6.58
N ALA A 50 -2.86 8.94 5.86
CA ALA A 50 -2.77 8.66 4.44
C ALA A 50 -2.75 7.14 4.15
N ALA A 51 -2.04 6.37 4.97
CA ALA A 51 -1.95 4.92 4.83
C ALA A 51 -3.28 4.20 5.10
N ILE A 52 -4.11 4.73 6.00
CA ILE A 52 -5.47 4.22 6.24
C ILE A 52 -6.30 4.27 4.94
N LYS A 53 -6.21 5.35 4.19
CA LYS A 53 -6.90 5.49 2.90
C LYS A 53 -6.44 4.45 1.89
N GLY A 54 -5.14 4.12 1.88
CA GLY A 54 -4.59 3.08 1.04
C GLY A 54 -5.22 1.71 1.33
N ILE A 55 -5.32 1.34 2.60
CA ILE A 55 -5.94 0.08 3.04
C ILE A 55 -7.43 0.05 2.66
N GLN A 56 -8.14 1.15 2.89
CA GLN A 56 -9.57 1.25 2.58
C GLN A 56 -9.87 1.09 1.10
N ALA A 57 -8.93 1.43 0.23
CA ALA A 57 -9.06 1.27 -1.21
C ALA A 57 -8.89 -0.18 -1.69
N MET A 58 -8.32 -1.06 -0.87
CA MET A 58 -8.11 -2.45 -1.24
C MET A 58 -9.40 -3.26 -1.15
N ASN A 59 -9.61 -4.14 -2.12
CA ASN A 59 -10.77 -5.04 -2.22
C ASN A 59 -10.37 -6.51 -2.28
N ARG A 60 -9.11 -6.83 -2.00
CA ARG A 60 -8.54 -8.19 -1.94
C ARG A 60 -7.81 -8.37 -0.62
N PRO A 61 -7.58 -9.62 -0.16
CA PRO A 61 -6.64 -9.86 0.93
C PRO A 61 -5.28 -9.24 0.58
N THR A 62 -4.71 -8.45 1.49
CA THR A 62 -3.59 -7.56 1.19
C THR A 62 -2.37 -7.89 2.04
N PHE A 63 -1.21 -8.01 1.38
CA PHE A 63 0.10 -7.92 2.00
C PHE A 63 0.49 -6.44 2.06
N LEU A 64 0.65 -5.92 3.26
CA LEU A 64 0.96 -4.51 3.49
C LEU A 64 2.43 -4.34 3.86
N ILE A 65 3.14 -3.52 3.10
CA ILE A 65 4.52 -3.12 3.41
C ILE A 65 4.48 -1.79 4.13
N GLY A 66 4.98 -1.76 5.35
CA GLY A 66 4.98 -0.58 6.20
C GLY A 66 6.27 -0.36 6.95
N GLY A 67 6.39 0.82 7.57
CA GLY A 67 7.55 1.24 8.32
C GLY A 67 8.47 2.18 7.55
N GLY A 68 9.42 2.74 8.25
CA GLY A 68 10.36 3.71 7.72
C GLY A 68 10.90 4.63 8.80
N TYR A 69 11.03 5.92 8.48
CA TYR A 69 11.50 6.94 9.41
C TYR A 69 10.47 7.24 10.50
N ASP A 70 10.91 7.32 11.76
CA ASP A 70 10.04 7.60 12.89
C ASP A 70 9.83 9.11 13.06
N LYS A 71 8.60 9.56 12.84
CA LYS A 71 8.14 10.92 13.14
C LYS A 71 7.44 11.02 14.49
N ASP A 72 7.63 10.03 15.35
CA ASP A 72 6.97 9.93 16.65
C ASP A 72 5.45 9.86 16.54
N SER A 73 4.96 9.20 15.51
CA SER A 73 3.53 9.00 15.27
C SER A 73 2.97 7.84 16.08
N SER A 74 1.66 7.90 16.37
CA SER A 74 0.91 6.74 16.85
C SER A 74 0.39 5.92 15.67
N TYR A 75 0.51 4.59 15.75
CA TYR A 75 0.07 3.67 14.70
C TYR A 75 -1.20 2.90 15.08
N ASP A 76 -1.81 3.22 16.21
CA ASP A 76 -2.97 2.51 16.73
C ASP A 76 -4.16 2.52 15.76
N GLU A 77 -4.55 3.71 15.28
CA GLU A 77 -5.67 3.86 14.34
C GLU A 77 -5.40 3.17 13.01
N TRP A 78 -4.16 3.20 12.54
CA TRP A 78 -3.76 2.52 11.32
C TRP A 78 -3.93 1.01 11.43
N ILE A 79 -3.43 0.40 12.50
CA ILE A 79 -3.59 -1.04 12.75
C ILE A 79 -5.07 -1.40 12.91
N GLN A 80 -5.85 -0.59 13.62
CA GLN A 80 -7.29 -0.79 13.79
C GLN A 80 -8.06 -0.70 12.47
N SER A 81 -7.55 0.04 11.48
CA SER A 81 -8.17 0.19 10.17
C SER A 81 -8.00 -1.05 9.27
N PHE A 82 -7.22 -2.04 9.67
CA PHE A 82 -6.97 -3.24 8.86
C PHE A 82 -8.23 -4.05 8.59
N ASP A 83 -9.16 -4.11 9.53
CA ASP A 83 -10.52 -4.64 9.39
C ASP A 83 -10.60 -5.96 8.58
N GLY A 84 -9.68 -6.88 8.87
CA GLY A 84 -9.59 -8.17 8.18
C GLY A 84 -9.07 -8.13 6.75
N LYS A 85 -8.78 -6.98 6.19
CA LYS A 85 -8.23 -6.83 4.83
C LYS A 85 -6.75 -7.16 4.74
N VAL A 86 -5.98 -6.86 5.78
CA VAL A 86 -4.54 -7.10 5.81
C VAL A 86 -4.25 -8.54 6.23
N LYS A 87 -3.72 -9.32 5.31
CA LYS A 87 -3.37 -10.72 5.51
C LYS A 87 -2.02 -10.85 6.22
N LYS A 88 -1.05 -10.02 5.83
CA LYS A 88 0.29 -9.93 6.44
C LYS A 88 0.76 -8.49 6.44
N LEU A 89 1.42 -8.10 7.51
CA LEU A 89 2.10 -6.82 7.63
C LEU A 89 3.62 -7.05 7.62
N VAL A 90 4.27 -6.61 6.55
CA VAL A 90 5.72 -6.70 6.41
C VAL A 90 6.34 -5.36 6.80
N LEU A 91 7.17 -5.36 7.83
CA LEU A 91 7.71 -4.15 8.45
C LEU A 91 9.22 -4.02 8.23
N LEU A 92 9.64 -2.80 7.93
CA LEU A 92 11.05 -2.46 7.79
C LEU A 92 11.35 -1.06 8.33
N GLY A 93 12.63 -0.73 8.42
CA GLY A 93 13.08 0.58 8.84
C GLY A 93 13.10 0.78 10.35
N ALA A 94 13.31 2.03 10.78
CA ALA A 94 13.50 2.39 12.19
C ALA A 94 12.26 2.12 13.06
N THR A 95 11.07 2.11 12.45
CA THR A 95 9.80 1.93 13.17
C THR A 95 9.31 0.50 13.25
N LYS A 96 10.03 -0.47 12.68
CA LYS A 96 9.54 -1.85 12.55
C LYS A 96 9.19 -2.50 13.89
N GLU A 97 10.02 -2.35 14.91
CA GLU A 97 9.75 -2.89 16.24
C GLU A 97 8.59 -2.19 16.92
N LYS A 98 8.53 -0.86 16.86
CA LYS A 98 7.46 -0.05 17.42
C LYS A 98 6.09 -0.41 16.83
N ILE A 99 6.01 -0.53 15.53
CA ILE A 99 4.77 -0.91 14.82
C ILE A 99 4.41 -2.36 15.17
N ASN A 100 5.38 -3.26 15.21
CA ASN A 100 5.16 -4.66 15.56
C ASN A 100 4.59 -4.82 16.98
N GLU A 101 5.13 -4.09 17.95
CA GLU A 101 4.61 -4.07 19.32
C GLU A 101 3.19 -3.52 19.39
N THR A 102 2.91 -2.44 18.67
CA THR A 102 1.56 -1.85 18.56
C THR A 102 0.58 -2.87 17.96
N ALA A 103 0.96 -3.56 16.89
CA ALA A 103 0.14 -4.56 16.25
C ALA A 103 -0.20 -5.72 17.20
N LYS A 104 0.78 -6.24 17.93
CA LYS A 104 0.59 -7.31 18.91
C LYS A 104 -0.34 -6.87 20.04
N ARG A 105 -0.16 -5.68 20.56
CA ARG A 105 -1.01 -5.11 21.61
C ARG A 105 -2.46 -5.00 21.17
N LEU A 106 -2.71 -4.69 19.92
CA LEU A 106 -4.05 -4.58 19.32
C LEU A 106 -4.60 -5.90 18.77
N GLY A 107 -3.87 -7.00 18.96
CA GLY A 107 -4.32 -8.35 18.55
C GLY A 107 -3.99 -8.75 17.11
N PHE A 108 -3.19 -7.96 16.40
CA PHE A 108 -2.71 -8.32 15.07
C PHE A 108 -1.31 -8.94 15.16
N THR A 109 -1.22 -10.25 14.86
CA THR A 109 0.01 -11.03 15.04
C THR A 109 0.66 -11.49 13.73
N ASP A 110 0.01 -11.27 12.59
CA ASP A 110 0.51 -11.65 11.26
C ASP A 110 1.52 -10.62 10.73
N THR A 111 2.63 -10.47 11.45
CA THR A 111 3.70 -9.53 11.13
C THR A 111 4.98 -10.26 10.76
N ILE A 112 5.74 -9.69 9.81
CA ILE A 112 7.06 -10.15 9.41
C ILE A 112 7.99 -8.95 9.43
N LEU A 113 9.16 -9.08 10.06
CA LEU A 113 10.18 -8.04 10.08
C LEU A 113 11.20 -8.30 8.98
N ALA A 114 11.49 -7.29 8.17
CA ALA A 114 12.49 -7.33 7.11
C ALA A 114 13.64 -6.36 7.42
N ASP A 115 14.83 -6.67 6.93
CA ASP A 115 16.02 -5.84 7.12
C ASP A 115 16.20 -4.83 5.99
N THR A 116 15.77 -5.17 4.78
CA THR A 116 15.89 -4.31 3.60
C THR A 116 14.55 -4.15 2.87
N PHE A 117 14.45 -3.12 2.05
CA PHE A 117 13.27 -2.89 1.22
C PHE A 117 13.06 -4.01 0.19
N GLU A 118 14.13 -4.48 -0.44
CA GLU A 118 14.11 -5.60 -1.39
C GLU A 118 13.63 -6.88 -0.71
N GLU A 119 14.09 -7.16 0.50
CA GLU A 119 13.65 -8.30 1.30
C GLU A 119 12.15 -8.23 1.59
N ALA A 120 11.65 -7.05 1.99
CA ALA A 120 10.23 -6.84 2.25
C ALA A 120 9.36 -7.14 1.03
N VAL A 121 9.77 -6.67 -0.15
CA VAL A 121 9.06 -6.95 -1.41
C VAL A 121 9.14 -8.44 -1.74
N ASN A 122 10.30 -9.07 -1.61
CA ASN A 122 10.48 -10.50 -1.90
C ASN A 122 9.62 -11.40 -0.99
N ILE A 123 9.50 -11.08 0.28
CA ILE A 123 8.61 -11.79 1.22
C ILE A 123 7.17 -11.75 0.69
N CYS A 124 6.69 -10.60 0.26
CA CYS A 124 5.35 -10.47 -0.31
C CYS A 124 5.19 -11.31 -1.59
N VAL A 125 6.17 -11.25 -2.49
CA VAL A 125 6.17 -12.01 -3.74
C VAL A 125 6.11 -13.52 -3.49
N GLU A 126 6.89 -14.01 -2.54
CA GLU A 126 6.97 -15.45 -2.22
C GLU A 126 5.72 -15.98 -1.54
N GLN A 127 5.08 -15.18 -0.69
CA GLN A 127 3.96 -15.63 0.14
C GLN A 127 2.58 -15.28 -0.41
N ALA A 128 2.48 -14.28 -1.27
CA ALA A 128 1.19 -13.89 -1.86
C ALA A 128 0.67 -14.97 -2.83
N GLU A 129 -0.61 -15.21 -2.75
CA GLU A 129 -1.32 -16.18 -3.58
C GLU A 129 -2.16 -15.47 -4.65
N PRO A 130 -2.50 -16.15 -5.77
CA PRO A 130 -3.42 -15.57 -6.76
C PRO A 130 -4.71 -15.08 -6.10
N GLY A 131 -5.12 -13.85 -6.40
CA GLY A 131 -6.25 -13.18 -5.78
C GLY A 131 -5.88 -12.24 -4.63
N ASP A 132 -4.63 -12.28 -4.16
CA ASP A 132 -4.11 -11.32 -3.17
C ASP A 132 -3.67 -10.00 -3.81
N ALA A 133 -3.45 -9.00 -2.99
CA ALA A 133 -2.80 -7.74 -3.38
C ALA A 133 -1.57 -7.49 -2.52
N VAL A 134 -0.60 -6.78 -3.08
CA VAL A 134 0.56 -6.24 -2.35
C VAL A 134 0.49 -4.73 -2.41
N LEU A 135 0.42 -4.09 -1.26
CA LEU A 135 0.30 -2.65 -1.11
C LEU A 135 1.53 -2.09 -0.39
N LEU A 136 2.25 -1.20 -1.06
CA LEU A 136 3.24 -0.34 -0.41
C LEU A 136 2.52 0.91 0.10
N SER A 137 2.19 0.93 1.38
CA SER A 137 1.59 2.09 2.06
C SER A 137 2.22 2.22 3.44
N PRO A 138 3.39 2.86 3.53
CA PRO A 138 4.29 2.67 4.64
C PRO A 138 3.89 3.31 5.96
N ALA A 139 2.96 4.26 5.97
CA ALA A 139 2.60 5.07 7.13
C ALA A 139 3.76 5.89 7.72
N CYS A 140 4.92 5.84 7.10
CA CYS A 140 6.16 6.47 7.54
C CYS A 140 6.85 7.20 6.39
N ALA A 141 7.64 8.22 6.71
CA ALA A 141 8.49 8.88 5.74
C ALA A 141 9.60 7.94 5.26
N SER A 142 10.12 8.23 4.08
CA SER A 142 11.17 7.42 3.42
C SER A 142 12.60 7.77 3.87
N TRP A 143 12.76 8.82 4.65
CA TRP A 143 14.06 9.33 5.07
C TRP A 143 14.91 8.26 5.80
N GLY A 144 16.19 8.29 5.58
CA GLY A 144 17.11 7.30 6.12
C GLY A 144 17.36 6.08 5.22
N MET A 145 16.38 5.73 4.35
CA MET A 145 16.51 4.66 3.36
C MET A 145 16.47 5.21 1.93
N PHE A 146 15.71 6.27 1.69
CA PHE A 146 15.53 6.92 0.40
C PHE A 146 15.58 8.44 0.57
N LYS A 147 15.84 9.17 -0.50
CA LYS A 147 15.86 10.65 -0.50
C LYS A 147 14.46 11.22 -0.26
N ASN A 148 13.45 10.59 -0.86
CA ASN A 148 12.05 11.02 -0.83
C ASN A 148 11.12 9.82 -1.08
N TYR A 149 9.81 10.04 -0.98
CA TYR A 149 8.82 8.99 -1.21
C TYR A 149 8.77 8.56 -2.68
N GLU A 150 9.09 9.44 -3.61
CA GLU A 150 9.13 9.14 -5.04
C GLU A 150 10.19 8.08 -5.35
N GLU A 151 11.41 8.22 -4.81
CA GLU A 151 12.49 7.25 -4.97
C GLU A 151 12.08 5.87 -4.42
N ARG A 152 11.45 5.84 -3.24
CA ARG A 152 10.92 4.61 -2.66
C ARG A 152 9.84 3.95 -3.53
N GLY A 153 8.92 4.75 -4.07
CA GLY A 153 7.88 4.28 -4.98
C GLY A 153 8.44 3.77 -6.30
N ASP A 154 9.42 4.46 -6.88
CA ASP A 154 10.10 4.05 -8.11
C ASP A 154 10.85 2.73 -7.91
N LYS A 155 11.51 2.55 -6.76
CA LYS A 155 12.17 1.29 -6.42
C LYS A 155 11.17 0.13 -6.30
N PHE A 156 10.02 0.36 -5.70
CA PHE A 156 8.95 -0.63 -5.64
C PHE A 156 8.47 -1.03 -7.04
N LYS A 157 8.21 -0.05 -7.91
CA LYS A 157 7.79 -0.31 -9.30
C LYS A 157 8.85 -1.08 -10.08
N GLU A 158 10.12 -0.73 -9.91
CA GLU A 158 11.24 -1.45 -10.52
C GLU A 158 11.27 -2.92 -10.10
N LEU A 159 11.20 -3.20 -8.81
CA LEU A 159 11.20 -4.57 -8.28
C LEU A 159 10.00 -5.39 -8.77
N VAL A 160 8.82 -4.78 -8.82
CA VAL A 160 7.61 -5.44 -9.32
C VAL A 160 7.72 -5.75 -10.82
N ASN A 161 8.23 -4.83 -11.61
CA ASN A 161 8.35 -5.00 -13.07
C ASN A 161 9.43 -6.00 -13.47
N GLN A 162 10.30 -6.37 -12.55
CA GLN A 162 11.33 -7.42 -12.77
C GLN A 162 10.83 -8.85 -12.51
N LEU A 163 9.61 -9.02 -12.02
CA LEU A 163 9.03 -10.33 -11.67
C LEU A 163 8.67 -11.21 -12.90
#